data_045319dcbc2cede45052d2d125938fd4
#
_entry.id   045319dcbc2cede45052d2d125938fd4
#
_cell.length_a   1.000
_cell.length_b   1.000
_cell.length_c   1.000
_cell.angle_alpha   90.00
_cell.angle_beta   90.00
_cell.angle_gamma   90.00
#
_symmetry.space_group_name_H-M   'P 1'
#
loop_
_entity.id
_entity.type
_entity.pdbx_description
1 polymer ?
#
loop_
_entity_poly.entity_id
_entity_poly.type
_entity_poly.pdbx_seq_one_letter_code
_entity_poly.pdbx_strand_id
1 'polypeptide(L)'
;HNLAALIADAETGEVLAYAGNVTFKADARKGNQVDIITSPRSTGSILKPFLYAAMLHDGQLLPGTLVSDVPLNLNGFSPQNYNKTFYGAVPAHRAIERSLNVPLVRMLSAYNTGRFMSLLKKAGMTTLRFSEEHYGASLILGGAEGTLWDLTGMYASLARTLAHYRTYNGRYDPVSYTHLR
;
A
#
# COMPACT_ATOMS: atom_id res chain seq x y z
N HIS A 1 -15.94 3.80 -18.59
CA HIS A 1 -14.99 3.64 -17.50
C HIS A 1 -15.34 4.62 -16.39
N ASN A 2 -15.22 4.20 -15.13
CA ASN A 2 -15.34 5.05 -13.96
C ASN A 2 -13.95 5.51 -13.55
N LEU A 3 -13.81 6.75 -13.08
CA LEU A 3 -12.55 7.34 -12.64
C LEU A 3 -12.83 8.29 -11.48
N ALA A 4 -12.05 8.20 -10.42
CA ALA A 4 -12.06 9.15 -9.32
C ALA A 4 -10.68 9.77 -9.15
N ALA A 5 -10.64 10.97 -8.59
CA ALA A 5 -9.40 11.65 -8.24
C ALA A 5 -9.58 12.37 -6.90
N LEU A 6 -8.53 12.30 -6.08
CA LEU A 6 -8.45 12.96 -4.79
C LEU A 6 -7.08 13.62 -4.68
N ILE A 7 -7.06 14.92 -4.35
CA ILE A 7 -5.82 15.67 -4.10
C ILE A 7 -5.90 16.19 -2.67
N ALA A 8 -4.87 15.92 -1.89
CA ALA A 8 -4.74 16.41 -0.53
C ALA A 8 -3.39 17.08 -0.32
N ASP A 9 -3.39 18.11 0.51
CA ASP A 9 -2.17 18.71 1.02
C ASP A 9 -1.52 17.76 2.02
N ALA A 10 -0.27 17.38 1.78
CA ALA A 10 0.42 16.43 2.64
C ALA A 10 0.75 17.00 4.02
N GLU A 11 0.94 18.34 4.13
CA GLU A 11 1.31 19.01 5.37
C GLU A 11 0.09 19.16 6.29
N THR A 12 -1.03 19.66 5.75
CA THR A 12 -2.23 19.99 6.54
C THR A 12 -3.24 18.85 6.60
N GLY A 13 -3.19 17.92 5.64
CA GLY A 13 -4.21 16.88 5.43
C GLY A 13 -5.50 17.43 4.79
N GLU A 14 -5.50 18.70 4.35
CA GLU A 14 -6.66 19.32 3.70
C GLU A 14 -6.92 18.73 2.32
N VAL A 15 -8.17 18.45 2.02
CA VAL A 15 -8.58 17.98 0.69
C VAL A 15 -8.74 19.17 -0.25
N LEU A 16 -7.84 19.27 -1.22
CA LEU A 16 -7.79 20.37 -2.19
C LEU A 16 -8.70 20.13 -3.40
N ALA A 17 -8.88 18.86 -3.79
CA ALA A 17 -9.78 18.50 -4.88
C ALA A 17 -10.36 17.10 -4.66
N TYR A 18 -11.65 16.96 -5.02
CA TYR A 18 -12.42 15.74 -4.85
C TYR A 18 -13.29 15.52 -6.09
N ALA A 19 -12.99 14.48 -6.86
CA ALA A 19 -13.80 14.04 -7.99
C ALA A 19 -14.23 12.59 -7.77
N GLY A 20 -15.44 12.39 -7.25
CA GLY A 20 -15.95 11.07 -6.86
C GLY A 20 -16.14 10.10 -8.01
N ASN A 21 -16.44 10.61 -9.20
CA ASN A 21 -16.51 9.86 -10.46
C ASN A 21 -16.54 10.82 -11.66
N VAL A 22 -16.32 10.31 -12.88
CA VAL A 22 -16.48 11.09 -14.11
C VAL A 22 -17.90 10.93 -14.66
N THR A 23 -18.54 12.07 -14.95
CA THR A 23 -19.89 12.10 -15.50
C THR A 23 -19.93 13.01 -16.72
N PHE A 24 -19.55 12.48 -17.89
CA PHE A 24 -19.73 13.19 -19.16
C PHE A 24 -21.20 13.12 -19.62
N LYS A 25 -21.87 12.00 -19.34
CA LYS A 25 -23.29 11.80 -19.57
C LYS A 25 -23.80 10.80 -18.54
N ALA A 26 -24.83 11.17 -17.79
CA ALA A 26 -25.44 10.29 -16.80
C ALA A 26 -25.95 9.00 -17.46
N ASP A 27 -25.42 7.86 -17.07
CA ASP A 27 -25.93 6.54 -17.46
C ASP A 27 -25.92 5.65 -16.22
N ALA A 28 -27.09 5.48 -15.62
CA ALA A 28 -27.26 4.68 -14.40
C ALA A 28 -26.77 3.23 -14.56
N ARG A 29 -26.80 2.68 -15.79
CA ARG A 29 -26.32 1.31 -16.06
C ARG A 29 -24.78 1.19 -15.93
N LYS A 30 -24.06 2.30 -16.03
CA LYS A 30 -22.59 2.33 -15.91
C LYS A 30 -22.11 2.74 -14.51
N GLY A 31 -23.02 3.07 -13.60
CA GLY A 31 -22.68 3.48 -12.25
C GLY A 31 -21.81 4.75 -12.16
N ASN A 32 -21.81 5.59 -13.21
CA ASN A 32 -20.93 6.77 -13.29
C ASN A 32 -21.40 7.95 -12.44
N GLN A 33 -22.54 7.80 -11.74
CA GLN A 33 -23.02 8.75 -10.73
C GLN A 33 -22.63 8.35 -9.30
N VAL A 34 -22.04 7.16 -9.13
CA VAL A 34 -21.64 6.66 -7.80
C VAL A 34 -20.26 7.23 -7.44
N ASP A 35 -20.15 7.81 -6.25
CA ASP A 35 -18.86 8.18 -5.67
C ASP A 35 -18.05 6.90 -5.36
N ILE A 36 -16.89 6.80 -5.98
CA ILE A 36 -16.00 5.65 -5.82
C ILE A 36 -14.74 5.93 -4.99
N ILE A 37 -14.58 7.15 -4.45
CA ILE A 37 -13.44 7.50 -3.57
C ILE A 37 -13.49 6.68 -2.28
N THR A 38 -14.69 6.52 -1.71
CA THR A 38 -14.91 5.75 -0.48
C THR A 38 -15.27 4.30 -0.72
N SER A 39 -15.35 3.88 -1.98
CA SER A 39 -15.65 2.50 -2.34
C SER A 39 -14.41 1.61 -2.24
N PRO A 40 -14.44 0.49 -1.51
CA PRO A 40 -13.31 -0.45 -1.44
C PRO A 40 -12.99 -1.03 -2.83
N ARG A 41 -11.71 -1.06 -3.16
CA ARG A 41 -11.17 -1.63 -4.40
C ARG A 41 -9.88 -2.37 -4.10
N SER A 42 -9.54 -3.36 -4.93
CA SER A 42 -8.25 -4.04 -4.82
C SER A 42 -7.11 -3.02 -4.78
N THR A 43 -6.24 -3.16 -3.78
CA THR A 43 -5.08 -2.29 -3.60
C THR A 43 -3.98 -2.55 -4.62
N GLY A 44 -4.03 -3.66 -5.34
CA GLY A 44 -2.93 -4.05 -6.21
C GLY A 44 -1.61 -4.07 -5.45
N SER A 45 -0.61 -3.37 -5.98
CA SER A 45 0.73 -3.29 -5.39
C SER A 45 0.97 -2.07 -4.49
N ILE A 46 -0.04 -1.24 -4.24
CA ILE A 46 0.14 0.06 -3.55
C ILE A 46 0.52 -0.10 -2.07
N LEU A 47 0.33 -1.28 -1.48
CA LEU A 47 0.74 -1.56 -0.10
C LEU A 47 2.21 -1.96 0.05
N LYS A 48 2.91 -2.29 -1.04
CA LYS A 48 4.31 -2.74 -1.02
C LYS A 48 5.27 -1.73 -0.38
N PRO A 49 5.18 -0.41 -0.63
CA PRO A 49 6.02 0.57 0.03
C PRO A 49 5.89 0.59 1.55
N PHE A 50 4.69 0.34 2.08
CA PHE A 50 4.47 0.28 3.54
C PHE A 50 5.17 -0.92 4.18
N LEU A 51 5.14 -2.08 3.52
CA LEU A 51 5.87 -3.26 3.97
C LEU A 51 7.39 -3.01 3.97
N TYR A 52 7.89 -2.45 2.88
CA TYR A 52 9.31 -2.12 2.76
C TYR A 52 9.76 -1.13 3.84
N ALA A 53 9.01 -0.04 4.03
CA ALA A 53 9.28 0.95 5.08
C ALA A 53 9.26 0.34 6.48
N ALA A 54 8.28 -0.53 6.76
CA ALA A 54 8.17 -1.21 8.05
C ALA A 54 9.38 -2.11 8.33
N MET A 55 9.81 -2.89 7.35
CA MET A 55 10.96 -3.77 7.50
C MET A 55 12.28 -3.01 7.66
N LEU A 56 12.43 -1.86 6.97
CA LEU A 56 13.56 -0.96 7.18
C LEU A 56 13.55 -0.37 8.59
N HIS A 57 12.39 0.13 9.04
CA HIS A 57 12.23 0.71 10.37
C HIS A 57 12.57 -0.29 11.48
N ASP A 58 12.15 -1.54 11.32
CA ASP A 58 12.39 -2.62 12.29
C ASP A 58 13.78 -3.24 12.16
N GLY A 59 14.63 -2.74 11.27
CA GLY A 59 15.99 -3.25 11.06
C GLY A 59 16.06 -4.66 10.47
N GLN A 60 14.95 -5.17 9.90
CA GLN A 60 14.90 -6.52 9.31
C GLN A 60 15.56 -6.59 7.94
N LEU A 61 15.73 -5.45 7.27
CA LEU A 61 16.49 -5.35 6.02
C LEU A 61 17.11 -3.96 5.86
N LEU A 62 18.10 -3.89 4.97
CA LEU A 62 18.67 -2.64 4.46
C LEU A 62 18.30 -2.49 2.97
N PRO A 63 18.41 -1.28 2.39
CA PRO A 63 18.10 -1.10 0.96
C PRO A 63 18.84 -2.04 0.02
N GLY A 64 20.09 -2.37 0.33
CA GLY A 64 20.92 -3.29 -0.44
C GLY A 64 20.76 -4.77 -0.10
N THR A 65 19.95 -5.12 0.91
CA THR A 65 19.72 -6.52 1.27
C THR A 65 19.18 -7.30 0.09
N LEU A 66 19.82 -8.43 -0.24
CA LEU A 66 19.37 -9.29 -1.32
C LEU A 66 18.13 -10.09 -0.90
N VAL A 67 17.09 -9.99 -1.70
CA VAL A 67 15.85 -10.76 -1.54
C VAL A 67 15.73 -11.75 -2.68
N SER A 68 15.34 -12.97 -2.37
CA SER A 68 15.23 -14.04 -3.35
C SER A 68 14.04 -13.81 -4.30
N ASP A 69 14.32 -13.87 -5.60
CA ASP A 69 13.34 -13.80 -6.69
C ASP A 69 13.44 -15.06 -7.55
N VAL A 70 13.10 -16.19 -6.96
CA VAL A 70 13.01 -17.50 -7.61
C VAL A 70 11.61 -18.07 -7.43
N PRO A 71 11.19 -19.03 -8.25
CA PRO A 71 9.88 -19.67 -8.11
C PRO A 71 9.56 -20.03 -6.66
N LEU A 72 8.34 -19.77 -6.26
CA LEU A 72 7.83 -19.96 -4.90
C LEU A 72 6.49 -20.65 -4.95
N ASN A 73 6.27 -21.64 -4.09
CA ASN A 73 4.97 -22.25 -3.85
C ASN A 73 4.67 -22.18 -2.35
N LEU A 74 3.55 -21.57 -2.01
CA LEU A 74 3.04 -21.43 -0.65
C LEU A 74 1.70 -22.16 -0.57
N ASN A 75 1.70 -23.46 -0.23
CA ASN A 75 0.47 -24.27 -0.09
C ASN A 75 -0.46 -24.18 -1.32
N GLY A 76 0.13 -24.27 -2.53
CA GLY A 76 -0.63 -24.19 -3.78
C GLY A 76 -0.71 -22.78 -4.39
N PHE A 77 -0.37 -21.73 -3.65
CA PHE A 77 -0.26 -20.39 -4.19
C PHE A 77 1.15 -20.15 -4.75
N SER A 78 1.24 -19.94 -6.06
CA SER A 78 2.51 -19.73 -6.77
C SER A 78 2.54 -18.34 -7.41
N PRO A 79 3.01 -17.31 -6.67
CA PRO A 79 3.09 -15.95 -7.20
C PRO A 79 4.11 -15.85 -8.33
N GLN A 80 3.80 -15.02 -9.33
CA GLN A 80 4.70 -14.73 -10.44
C GLN A 80 4.89 -13.21 -10.56
N ASN A 81 6.06 -12.79 -11.02
CA ASN A 81 6.27 -11.41 -11.45
C ASN A 81 5.42 -11.11 -12.69
N TYR A 82 5.08 -9.84 -12.90
CA TYR A 82 4.21 -9.42 -14.01
C TYR A 82 4.71 -9.91 -15.38
N ASN A 83 6.03 -9.84 -15.60
CA ASN A 83 6.69 -10.29 -16.83
C ASN A 83 6.99 -11.79 -16.87
N LYS A 84 6.53 -12.57 -15.88
CA LYS A 84 6.74 -14.02 -15.74
C LYS A 84 8.21 -14.46 -15.69
N THR A 85 9.13 -13.55 -15.38
CA THR A 85 10.57 -13.83 -15.24
C THR A 85 11.01 -13.72 -13.79
N PHE A 86 12.08 -14.42 -13.45
CA PHE A 86 12.72 -14.40 -12.15
C PHE A 86 14.17 -13.94 -12.29
N TYR A 87 14.65 -13.16 -11.34
CA TYR A 87 15.97 -12.51 -11.41
C TYR A 87 16.99 -13.12 -10.45
N GLY A 88 16.63 -14.24 -9.78
CA GLY A 88 17.49 -14.94 -8.82
C GLY A 88 17.51 -14.25 -7.47
N ALA A 89 18.39 -13.27 -7.30
CA ALA A 89 18.46 -12.43 -6.10
C ALA A 89 18.51 -10.95 -6.52
N VAL A 90 17.72 -10.12 -5.87
CA VAL A 90 17.62 -8.69 -6.18
C VAL A 90 17.77 -7.86 -4.91
N PRO A 91 18.44 -6.68 -4.95
CA PRO A 91 18.41 -5.76 -3.83
C PRO A 91 17.00 -5.34 -3.48
N ALA A 92 16.68 -5.21 -2.19
CA ALA A 92 15.33 -4.89 -1.72
C ALA A 92 14.78 -3.59 -2.31
N HIS A 93 15.62 -2.54 -2.45
CA HIS A 93 15.22 -1.29 -3.10
C HIS A 93 14.83 -1.51 -4.58
N ARG A 94 15.54 -2.39 -5.29
CA ARG A 94 15.19 -2.73 -6.69
C ARG A 94 13.92 -3.57 -6.78
N ALA A 95 13.68 -4.46 -5.81
CA ALA A 95 12.44 -5.22 -5.74
C ALA A 95 11.22 -4.32 -5.60
N ILE A 96 11.32 -3.24 -4.79
CA ILE A 96 10.24 -2.29 -4.61
C ILE A 96 10.08 -1.33 -5.80
N GLU A 97 11.15 -0.78 -6.35
CA GLU A 97 11.13 0.08 -7.53
C GLU A 97 10.45 -0.60 -8.73
N ARG A 98 10.72 -1.88 -8.92
CA ARG A 98 10.16 -2.69 -10.01
C ARG A 98 8.84 -3.37 -9.64
N SER A 99 8.36 -3.15 -8.43
CA SER A 99 7.13 -3.77 -7.90
C SER A 99 7.09 -5.29 -8.09
N LEU A 100 8.22 -5.97 -7.89
CA LEU A 100 8.29 -7.43 -8.05
C LEU A 100 7.35 -8.12 -7.05
N ASN A 101 6.70 -9.19 -7.49
CA ASN A 101 5.71 -9.89 -6.68
C ASN A 101 6.38 -10.91 -5.76
N VAL A 102 7.25 -11.76 -6.29
CA VAL A 102 7.83 -12.86 -5.54
C VAL A 102 8.71 -12.39 -4.38
N PRO A 103 9.64 -11.43 -4.54
CA PRO A 103 10.38 -10.87 -3.43
C PRO A 103 9.48 -10.28 -2.35
N LEU A 104 8.44 -9.55 -2.74
CA LEU A 104 7.54 -8.88 -1.77
C LEU A 104 6.66 -9.87 -1.01
N VAL A 105 6.26 -10.98 -1.64
CA VAL A 105 5.58 -12.08 -0.94
C VAL A 105 6.51 -12.72 0.08
N ARG A 106 7.79 -12.96 -0.26
CA ARG A 106 8.80 -13.47 0.70
C ARG A 106 9.03 -12.50 1.86
N MET A 107 9.11 -11.20 1.55
CA MET A 107 9.23 -10.15 2.56
C MET A 107 8.01 -10.14 3.50
N LEU A 108 6.78 -10.24 2.97
CA LEU A 108 5.58 -10.32 3.79
C LEU A 108 5.57 -11.57 4.67
N SER A 109 5.96 -12.73 4.13
CA SER A 109 6.06 -13.97 4.90
C SER A 109 7.07 -13.85 6.06
N ALA A 110 8.20 -13.20 5.81
CA ALA A 110 9.21 -12.94 6.84
C ALA A 110 8.75 -11.91 7.89
N TYR A 111 8.03 -10.88 7.47
CA TYR A 111 7.51 -9.84 8.38
C TYR A 111 6.33 -10.30 9.22
N ASN A 112 5.58 -11.26 8.80
CA ASN A 112 4.31 -11.77 9.27
C ASN A 112 3.10 -10.94 8.80
N THR A 113 2.10 -11.64 8.24
CA THR A 113 0.89 -11.03 7.67
C THR A 113 0.08 -10.26 8.71
N GLY A 114 -0.15 -10.86 9.90
CA GLY A 114 -0.93 -10.22 10.98
C GLY A 114 -0.26 -8.97 11.53
N ARG A 115 1.09 -9.00 11.67
CA ARG A 115 1.87 -7.82 12.05
C ARG A 115 1.73 -6.70 11.03
N PHE A 116 1.81 -7.03 9.74
CA PHE A 116 1.65 -6.04 8.66
C PHE A 116 0.22 -5.48 8.62
N MET A 117 -0.82 -6.32 8.77
CA MET A 117 -2.20 -5.87 8.87
C MET A 117 -2.42 -4.90 10.04
N SER A 118 -1.82 -5.19 11.19
CA SER A 118 -1.88 -4.29 12.37
C SER A 118 -1.24 -2.93 12.06
N LEU A 119 -0.13 -2.91 11.34
CA LEU A 119 0.52 -1.67 10.88
C LEU A 119 -0.38 -0.90 9.90
N LEU A 120 -0.96 -1.56 8.90
CA LEU A 120 -1.86 -0.92 7.94
C LEU A 120 -3.09 -0.30 8.61
N LYS A 121 -3.69 -1.00 9.59
CA LYS A 121 -4.80 -0.45 10.40
C LYS A 121 -4.37 0.79 11.18
N LYS A 122 -3.20 0.76 11.81
CA LYS A 122 -2.64 1.94 12.51
C LYS A 122 -2.33 3.10 11.55
N ALA A 123 -1.93 2.79 10.32
CA ALA A 123 -1.69 3.79 9.28
C ALA A 123 -2.97 4.38 8.68
N GLY A 124 -4.15 3.88 9.04
CA GLY A 124 -5.43 4.44 8.61
C GLY A 124 -6.25 3.58 7.64
N MET A 125 -5.82 2.35 7.31
CA MET A 125 -6.58 1.47 6.43
C MET A 125 -7.77 0.85 7.18
N THR A 126 -9.00 1.28 6.85
CA THR A 126 -10.22 0.91 7.57
C THR A 126 -10.90 -0.36 7.06
N THR A 127 -10.47 -0.84 5.90
CA THR A 127 -11.16 -1.89 5.13
C THR A 127 -10.71 -3.32 5.43
N LEU A 128 -9.67 -3.52 6.25
CA LEU A 128 -9.15 -4.83 6.62
C LEU A 128 -10.07 -5.51 7.67
N ARG A 129 -11.08 -6.25 7.20
CA ARG A 129 -12.15 -6.83 8.03
C ARG A 129 -11.97 -8.32 8.31
N PHE A 130 -11.17 -9.03 7.51
CA PHE A 130 -10.98 -10.46 7.62
C PHE A 130 -9.71 -10.80 8.41
N SER A 131 -9.53 -12.09 8.71
CA SER A 131 -8.36 -12.59 9.43
C SER A 131 -7.09 -12.60 8.57
N GLU A 132 -5.94 -12.80 9.19
CA GLU A 132 -4.66 -12.91 8.48
C GLU A 132 -4.60 -14.13 7.56
N GLU A 133 -5.27 -15.22 7.93
CA GLU A 133 -5.33 -16.45 7.13
C GLU A 133 -6.14 -16.22 5.84
N HIS A 134 -7.19 -15.39 5.92
CA HIS A 134 -8.00 -15.04 4.74
C HIS A 134 -7.18 -14.29 3.70
N TYR A 135 -6.40 -13.30 4.11
CA TYR A 135 -5.59 -12.52 3.19
C TYR A 135 -4.31 -13.25 2.77
N GLY A 136 -3.64 -13.89 3.71
CA GLY A 136 -2.38 -14.59 3.48
C GLY A 136 -1.38 -13.76 2.67
N ALA A 137 -0.66 -14.43 1.79
CA ALA A 137 0.33 -13.80 0.90
C ALA A 137 -0.31 -12.89 -0.16
N SER A 138 -1.61 -13.03 -0.46
CA SER A 138 -2.31 -12.20 -1.43
C SER A 138 -2.47 -10.74 -0.97
N LEU A 139 -2.39 -10.47 0.33
CA LEU A 139 -2.47 -9.13 0.92
C LEU A 139 -1.57 -8.12 0.19
N ILE A 140 -0.33 -8.50 -0.12
CA ILE A 140 0.64 -7.61 -0.74
C ILE A 140 0.51 -7.50 -2.27
N LEU A 141 -0.37 -8.31 -2.86
CA LEU A 141 -0.60 -8.38 -4.31
C LEU A 141 -1.99 -7.88 -4.73
N GLY A 142 -2.75 -7.30 -3.80
CA GLY A 142 -4.07 -6.76 -4.07
C GLY A 142 -5.23 -7.67 -3.63
N GLY A 143 -4.96 -8.68 -2.81
CA GLY A 143 -5.99 -9.49 -2.14
C GLY A 143 -6.75 -8.72 -1.05
N ALA A 144 -6.23 -7.58 -0.63
CA ALA A 144 -6.95 -6.64 0.22
C ALA A 144 -7.62 -5.54 -0.61
N GLU A 145 -8.73 -5.02 -0.09
CA GLU A 145 -9.40 -3.84 -0.64
C GLU A 145 -9.07 -2.62 0.23
N GLY A 146 -8.88 -1.48 -0.41
CA GLY A 146 -8.70 -0.17 0.22
C GLY A 146 -9.58 0.88 -0.44
N THR A 147 -9.89 1.95 0.26
CA THR A 147 -10.52 3.13 -0.34
C THR A 147 -9.46 4.09 -0.84
N LEU A 148 -9.77 4.87 -1.88
CA LEU A 148 -8.86 5.93 -2.33
C LEU A 148 -8.63 6.95 -1.21
N TRP A 149 -9.67 7.21 -0.38
CA TRP A 149 -9.60 8.07 0.79
C TRP A 149 -8.53 7.61 1.79
N ASP A 150 -8.62 6.35 2.26
CA ASP A 150 -7.66 5.80 3.22
C ASP A 150 -6.23 5.83 2.66
N LEU A 151 -6.06 5.34 1.43
CA LEU A 151 -4.74 5.25 0.79
C LEU A 151 -4.10 6.63 0.60
N THR A 152 -4.89 7.65 0.21
CA THR A 152 -4.39 9.03 0.09
C THR A 152 -3.93 9.55 1.46
N GLY A 153 -4.71 9.33 2.52
CA GLY A 153 -4.33 9.71 3.89
C GLY A 153 -3.06 9.02 4.37
N MET A 154 -2.94 7.72 4.11
CA MET A 154 -1.75 6.94 4.46
C MET A 154 -0.48 7.46 3.77
N TYR A 155 -0.55 7.75 2.47
CA TYR A 155 0.59 8.32 1.73
C TYR A 155 0.90 9.76 2.12
N ALA A 156 -0.11 10.59 2.37
CA ALA A 156 0.08 11.95 2.91
C ALA A 156 0.81 11.91 4.26
N SER A 157 0.47 10.96 5.13
CA SER A 157 1.15 10.74 6.42
C SER A 157 2.62 10.38 6.24
N LEU A 158 2.96 9.49 5.29
CA LEU A 158 4.36 9.18 4.98
C LEU A 158 5.12 10.42 4.49
N ALA A 159 4.52 11.19 3.57
CA ALA A 159 5.14 12.41 3.04
C ALA A 159 5.40 13.44 4.15
N ARG A 160 4.43 13.65 5.04
CA ARG A 160 4.55 14.56 6.20
C ARG A 160 5.63 14.11 7.16
N THR A 161 5.68 12.82 7.49
CA THR A 161 6.72 12.26 8.34
C THR A 161 8.12 12.53 7.78
N LEU A 162 8.31 12.35 6.47
CA LEU A 162 9.58 12.62 5.80
C LEU A 162 9.93 14.12 5.78
N ALA A 163 8.93 14.98 5.52
CA ALA A 163 9.13 16.45 5.53
C ALA A 163 9.54 16.95 6.93
N HIS A 164 8.93 16.41 7.98
CA HIS A 164 9.19 16.80 9.35
C HIS A 164 10.41 16.12 9.99
N TYR A 165 10.99 15.11 9.34
CA TYR A 165 12.09 14.33 9.90
C TYR A 165 13.25 15.18 10.42
N ARG A 166 13.65 16.21 9.68
CA ARG A 166 14.74 17.14 10.06
C ARG A 166 14.34 18.07 11.20
N THR A 167 13.09 18.54 11.21
CA THR A 167 12.54 19.47 12.22
C THR A 167 12.53 18.83 13.60
N TYR A 168 12.22 17.54 13.67
CA TYR A 168 12.14 16.79 14.93
C TYR A 168 13.40 15.95 15.22
N ASN A 169 14.54 16.22 14.55
CA ASN A 169 15.80 15.48 14.74
C ASN A 169 15.66 13.98 14.60
N GLY A 170 14.91 13.52 13.61
CA GLY A 170 14.65 12.11 13.36
C GLY A 170 13.71 11.43 14.36
N ARG A 171 13.08 12.20 15.27
CA ARG A 171 12.05 11.67 16.15
C ARG A 171 10.70 11.66 15.46
N TYR A 172 9.83 10.80 15.93
CA TYR A 172 8.45 10.74 15.47
C TYR A 172 7.72 12.05 15.77
N ASP A 173 7.04 12.60 14.74
CA ASP A 173 6.15 13.74 14.93
C ASP A 173 4.88 13.26 15.66
N PRO A 174 4.63 13.72 16.92
CA PRO A 174 3.44 13.32 17.66
C PRO A 174 2.14 13.82 17.05
N VAL A 175 2.21 14.71 16.07
CA VAL A 175 1.08 15.35 15.37
C VAL A 175 0.89 14.79 13.97
N SER A 176 1.55 13.68 13.60
CA SER A 176 1.33 13.08 12.28
C SER A 176 -0.09 12.49 12.20
N TYR A 177 -0.98 13.24 11.58
CA TYR A 177 -2.35 12.81 11.33
C TYR A 177 -2.39 11.82 10.18
N THR A 178 -2.97 10.66 10.42
CA THR A 178 -3.24 9.65 9.37
C THR A 178 -4.55 9.93 8.64
N HIS A 179 -5.26 11.01 9.01
CA HIS A 179 -6.57 11.32 8.46
C HIS A 179 -6.54 12.57 7.56
N LEU A 180 -7.27 12.52 6.47
CA LEU A 180 -7.61 13.68 5.65
C LEU A 180 -8.69 14.52 6.36
N ARG A 181 -8.70 15.83 6.12
CA ARG A 181 -9.66 16.79 6.64
C ARG A 181 -10.45 17.43 5.51
#